data_af79ae6fd82b6c4806f33a17cf0e25dc
#
_entry.id   af79ae6fd82b6c4806f33a17cf0e25dc
#
_cell.length_a   1.000
_cell.length_b   1.000
_cell.length_c   1.000
_cell.angle_alpha   90.00
_cell.angle_beta   90.00
_cell.angle_gamma   90.00
#
_symmetry.space_group_name_H-M   'P 1'
#
loop_
_entity.id
_entity.type
_entity.pdbx_description
1 polymer ?
#
loop_
_entity_poly.entity_id
_entity_poly.type
_entity_poly.pdbx_seq_one_letter_code
_entity_poly.pdbx_strand_id
1 'polypeptide(L)'
;MELFYSTEMANGLCTLTEEESRHCAKVLRHTVGDTINVIDGCGALYTCRIIECGKKVVCTVGQVQENFGAHGYNLTMAVCPTKNIDRYEWFLEKATEMGLDTVVPVIGEHSERRIIKPERLEKILVSAAKQSLKGAIPVLQDAISVKQFIKENADAPGVKLIAYCGEQEKVTLAEAVKEAVALSRATSISPDGDVSDTNACAGADPADANIVQSGAGCPVKPQMTILIGPEGDFSPAEVDAAIAAGFRPLTLGDSRLRTETAAVASVAGVYFMCGK
;
A
#
# COMPACT_ATOMS: atom_id res chain seq x y z
N MET A 1 3.70 21.17 -5.26
CA MET A 1 2.61 20.67 -6.13
C MET A 1 1.49 20.22 -5.22
N GLU A 2 0.28 20.64 -5.50
CA GLU A 2 -0.89 20.20 -4.75
C GLU A 2 -1.62 19.12 -5.52
N LEU A 3 -2.09 18.08 -4.81
CA LEU A 3 -2.78 16.93 -5.39
C LEU A 3 -4.21 16.84 -4.88
N PHE A 4 -5.14 16.60 -5.79
CA PHE A 4 -6.50 16.17 -5.52
C PHE A 4 -6.62 14.67 -5.77
N TYR A 5 -7.66 14.06 -5.23
CA TYR A 5 -7.98 12.65 -5.44
C TYR A 5 -9.39 12.48 -6.02
N SER A 6 -9.51 11.66 -7.06
CA SER A 6 -10.81 11.27 -7.60
C SER A 6 -10.74 9.91 -8.27
N THR A 7 -11.78 9.12 -8.10
CA THR A 7 -12.04 7.88 -8.84
C THR A 7 -13.07 8.08 -9.97
N GLU A 8 -13.69 9.27 -10.06
CA GLU A 8 -14.68 9.58 -11.10
C GLU A 8 -13.99 10.13 -12.36
N MET A 9 -13.33 9.23 -13.11
CA MET A 9 -12.69 9.52 -14.39
C MET A 9 -13.44 8.84 -15.53
N ALA A 10 -14.10 9.60 -16.42
CA ALA A 10 -14.84 9.05 -17.53
C ALA A 10 -14.89 10.01 -18.72
N ASN A 11 -14.80 9.48 -19.95
CA ASN A 11 -14.96 10.26 -21.20
C ASN A 11 -14.07 11.53 -21.29
N GLY A 12 -12.84 11.45 -20.77
CA GLY A 12 -11.93 12.60 -20.75
C GLY A 12 -12.29 13.68 -19.72
N LEU A 13 -13.20 13.37 -18.81
CA LEU A 13 -13.60 14.22 -17.70
C LEU A 13 -13.18 13.62 -16.36
N CYS A 14 -12.84 14.49 -15.42
CA CYS A 14 -12.60 14.16 -14.02
C CYS A 14 -13.56 14.97 -13.14
N THR A 15 -14.28 14.28 -12.25
CA THR A 15 -15.17 14.94 -11.29
C THR A 15 -14.65 14.77 -9.88
N LEU A 16 -14.36 15.85 -9.19
CA LEU A 16 -13.92 15.81 -7.79
C LEU A 16 -15.09 15.48 -6.86
N THR A 17 -14.80 14.76 -5.76
CA THR A 17 -15.77 14.53 -4.68
C THR A 17 -16.22 15.87 -4.08
N GLU A 18 -17.32 15.92 -3.32
CA GLU A 18 -17.78 17.15 -2.68
C GLU A 18 -16.75 17.74 -1.70
N GLU A 19 -15.99 16.87 -1.01
CA GLU A 19 -14.93 17.28 -0.07
C GLU A 19 -13.76 17.91 -0.82
N GLU A 20 -13.26 17.24 -1.86
CA GLU A 20 -12.18 17.76 -2.71
C GLU A 20 -12.60 19.02 -3.48
N SER A 21 -13.85 19.08 -3.96
CA SER A 21 -14.39 20.27 -4.62
C SER A 21 -14.46 21.47 -3.70
N ARG A 22 -14.88 21.26 -2.44
CA ARG A 22 -14.89 22.32 -1.44
C ARG A 22 -13.48 22.77 -1.10
N HIS A 23 -12.51 21.87 -0.99
CA HIS A 23 -11.12 22.19 -0.77
C HIS A 23 -10.57 23.01 -1.94
N CYS A 24 -10.79 22.56 -3.17
CA CYS A 24 -10.39 23.23 -4.41
C CYS A 24 -10.93 24.67 -4.51
N ALA A 25 -12.26 24.82 -4.40
CA ALA A 25 -12.92 26.11 -4.65
C ALA A 25 -12.87 27.07 -3.47
N LYS A 26 -13.03 26.57 -2.21
CA LYS A 26 -13.17 27.46 -1.03
C LYS A 26 -11.86 27.66 -0.28
N VAL A 27 -11.00 26.65 -0.20
CA VAL A 27 -9.73 26.76 0.54
C VAL A 27 -8.65 27.31 -0.39
N LEU A 28 -8.47 26.70 -1.55
CA LEU A 28 -7.44 27.05 -2.52
C LEU A 28 -7.90 28.14 -3.51
N ARG A 29 -9.21 28.38 -3.60
CA ARG A 29 -9.82 29.42 -4.42
C ARG A 29 -9.56 29.27 -5.92
N HIS A 30 -9.45 28.02 -6.38
CA HIS A 30 -9.39 27.75 -7.81
C HIS A 30 -10.71 28.12 -8.50
N THR A 31 -10.59 28.49 -9.77
CA THR A 31 -11.69 28.97 -10.61
C THR A 31 -11.70 28.22 -11.95
N VAL A 32 -12.78 28.38 -12.73
CA VAL A 32 -12.85 27.84 -14.09
C VAL A 32 -11.69 28.36 -14.93
N GLY A 33 -11.01 27.44 -15.62
CA GLY A 33 -9.82 27.71 -16.43
C GLY A 33 -8.49 27.38 -15.75
N ASP A 34 -8.47 27.24 -14.42
CA ASP A 34 -7.27 26.83 -13.69
C ASP A 34 -6.89 25.38 -13.97
N THR A 35 -5.60 25.08 -13.84
CA THR A 35 -5.06 23.73 -13.97
C THR A 35 -4.79 23.16 -12.59
N ILE A 36 -5.25 21.93 -12.35
CA ILE A 36 -5.03 21.16 -11.12
C ILE A 36 -4.45 19.78 -11.43
N ASN A 37 -3.82 19.18 -10.42
CA ASN A 37 -3.27 17.84 -10.50
C ASN A 37 -4.14 16.89 -9.70
N VAL A 38 -4.58 15.80 -10.34
CA VAL A 38 -5.47 14.80 -9.73
C VAL A 38 -4.82 13.43 -9.82
N ILE A 39 -4.85 12.66 -8.75
CA ILE A 39 -4.46 11.25 -8.73
C ILE A 39 -5.71 10.37 -8.70
N ASP A 40 -5.62 9.19 -9.31
CA ASP A 40 -6.71 8.19 -9.33
C ASP A 40 -6.63 7.19 -8.16
N GLY A 41 -5.50 7.17 -7.44
CA GLY A 41 -5.22 6.19 -6.39
C GLY A 41 -4.67 4.86 -6.92
N CYS A 42 -4.61 4.68 -8.23
CA CYS A 42 -4.11 3.47 -8.89
C CYS A 42 -2.68 3.64 -9.47
N GLY A 43 -2.12 4.85 -9.39
CA GLY A 43 -0.76 5.14 -9.81
C GLY A 43 -0.62 6.19 -10.89
N ALA A 44 -1.71 6.73 -11.43
CA ALA A 44 -1.65 7.78 -12.43
C ALA A 44 -1.83 9.18 -11.84
N LEU A 45 -1.14 10.15 -12.43
CA LEU A 45 -1.32 11.58 -12.20
C LEU A 45 -1.90 12.23 -13.45
N TYR A 46 -3.02 12.91 -13.28
CA TYR A 46 -3.74 13.62 -14.32
C TYR A 46 -3.57 15.12 -14.14
N THR A 47 -3.09 15.81 -15.18
CA THR A 47 -3.15 17.27 -15.26
C THR A 47 -4.49 17.67 -15.87
N CYS A 48 -5.35 18.30 -15.07
CA CYS A 48 -6.73 18.57 -15.43
C CYS A 48 -7.02 20.08 -15.45
N ARG A 49 -7.86 20.53 -16.39
CA ARG A 49 -8.31 21.92 -16.48
C ARG A 49 -9.75 22.04 -16.00
N ILE A 50 -10.01 22.92 -15.04
CA ILE A 50 -11.36 23.14 -14.48
C ILE A 50 -12.26 23.75 -15.54
N ILE A 51 -13.39 23.11 -15.81
CA ILE A 51 -14.44 23.59 -16.73
C ILE A 51 -15.72 23.99 -15.99
N GLU A 52 -15.95 23.44 -14.79
CA GLU A 52 -17.07 23.79 -13.93
C GLU A 52 -16.58 23.86 -12.47
N CYS A 53 -16.99 24.91 -11.76
CA CYS A 53 -16.63 25.11 -10.36
C CYS A 53 -17.89 25.48 -9.55
N GLY A 54 -18.68 24.45 -9.21
CA GLY A 54 -19.94 24.56 -8.46
C GLY A 54 -19.93 23.76 -7.16
N LYS A 55 -21.01 23.02 -6.92
CA LYS A 55 -21.09 22.06 -5.81
C LYS A 55 -20.06 20.94 -5.97
N LYS A 56 -19.88 20.49 -7.21
CA LYS A 56 -18.77 19.64 -7.64
C LYS A 56 -17.89 20.42 -8.62
N VAL A 57 -16.59 20.13 -8.60
CA VAL A 57 -15.63 20.64 -9.58
C VAL A 57 -15.49 19.58 -10.67
N VAL A 58 -15.70 19.99 -11.92
CA VAL A 58 -15.53 19.15 -13.09
C VAL A 58 -14.39 19.70 -13.93
N CYS A 59 -13.52 18.81 -14.40
CA CYS A 59 -12.32 19.14 -15.14
C CYS A 59 -12.24 18.31 -16.43
N THR A 60 -11.63 18.88 -17.48
CA THR A 60 -11.16 18.11 -18.62
C THR A 60 -9.78 17.53 -18.31
N VAL A 61 -9.58 16.26 -18.63
CA VAL A 61 -8.29 15.58 -18.52
C VAL A 61 -7.40 16.03 -19.67
N GLY A 62 -6.19 16.49 -19.36
CA GLY A 62 -5.16 16.87 -20.33
C GLY A 62 -4.08 15.78 -20.44
N GLN A 63 -2.99 15.94 -19.68
CA GLN A 63 -1.88 14.98 -19.66
C GLN A 63 -2.07 13.93 -18.58
N VAL A 64 -1.60 12.71 -18.87
CA VAL A 64 -1.57 11.60 -17.91
C VAL A 64 -0.11 11.15 -17.74
N GLN A 65 0.32 11.00 -16.50
CA GLN A 65 1.61 10.44 -16.14
C GLN A 65 1.38 9.16 -15.35
N GLU A 66 1.68 8.02 -15.98
CA GLU A 66 1.62 6.71 -15.35
C GLU A 66 2.75 6.49 -14.34
N ASN A 67 2.53 5.61 -13.37
CA ASN A 67 3.50 5.24 -12.35
C ASN A 67 4.06 6.43 -11.55
N PHE A 68 3.23 7.44 -11.31
CA PHE A 68 3.61 8.63 -10.57
C PHE A 68 3.93 8.32 -9.11
N GLY A 69 5.19 8.56 -8.71
CA GLY A 69 5.67 8.29 -7.35
C GLY A 69 5.73 6.80 -7.00
N ALA A 70 5.73 5.90 -8.01
CA ALA A 70 5.81 4.46 -7.80
C ALA A 70 7.17 4.03 -7.23
N HIS A 71 7.16 2.92 -6.48
CA HIS A 71 8.36 2.27 -5.95
C HIS A 71 8.61 0.91 -6.62
N GLY A 72 9.82 0.40 -6.48
CA GLY A 72 10.31 -0.78 -7.20
C GLY A 72 10.06 -2.12 -6.48
N TYR A 73 9.09 -2.23 -5.57
CA TYR A 73 8.77 -3.45 -4.80
C TYR A 73 7.26 -3.54 -4.55
N ASN A 74 6.80 -4.69 -4.06
CA ASN A 74 5.45 -4.88 -3.55
C ASN A 74 5.54 -5.27 -2.06
N LEU A 75 4.94 -4.48 -1.19
CA LEU A 75 4.99 -4.67 0.25
C LEU A 75 3.59 -4.76 0.85
N THR A 76 3.30 -5.91 1.46
CA THR A 76 2.11 -6.11 2.29
C THR A 76 2.48 -6.07 3.76
N MET A 77 1.85 -5.18 4.52
CA MET A 77 2.02 -5.07 5.96
C MET A 77 0.76 -5.58 6.67
N ALA A 78 0.86 -6.72 7.33
CA ALA A 78 -0.18 -7.25 8.20
C ALA A 78 0.14 -6.84 9.64
N VAL A 79 -0.56 -5.86 10.18
CA VAL A 79 -0.20 -5.23 11.46
C VAL A 79 -1.39 -5.24 12.41
N CYS A 80 -1.17 -5.69 13.63
CA CYS A 80 -2.19 -5.63 14.68
C CYS A 80 -2.47 -4.17 15.07
N PRO A 81 -3.74 -3.71 15.04
CA PRO A 81 -4.10 -2.38 15.52
C PRO A 81 -3.73 -2.20 16.99
N THR A 82 -3.02 -1.12 17.28
CA THR A 82 -2.56 -0.79 18.62
C THR A 82 -3.72 -0.42 19.54
N LYS A 83 -3.57 -0.59 20.87
CA LYS A 83 -4.55 -0.17 21.87
C LYS A 83 -4.96 1.29 21.68
N ASN A 84 -3.96 2.20 21.54
CA ASN A 84 -4.21 3.57 21.10
C ASN A 84 -4.19 3.64 19.58
N ILE A 85 -5.36 3.87 18.99
CA ILE A 85 -5.53 3.89 17.53
C ILE A 85 -4.66 4.96 16.84
N ASP A 86 -4.39 6.10 17.49
CA ASP A 86 -3.59 7.19 16.92
C ASP A 86 -2.18 6.73 16.54
N ARG A 87 -1.62 5.73 17.24
CA ARG A 87 -0.32 5.13 16.89
C ARG A 87 -0.40 4.27 15.62
N TYR A 88 -1.50 3.55 15.46
CA TYR A 88 -1.75 2.78 14.24
C TYR A 88 -1.97 3.70 13.05
N GLU A 89 -2.70 4.79 13.25
CA GLU A 89 -2.91 5.83 12.25
C GLU A 89 -1.60 6.51 11.86
N TRP A 90 -0.74 6.80 12.82
CA TRP A 90 0.60 7.32 12.57
C TRP A 90 1.48 6.33 11.76
N PHE A 91 1.39 5.03 12.05
CA PHE A 91 2.04 4.01 11.23
C PHE A 91 1.54 4.06 9.78
N LEU A 92 0.22 4.09 9.56
CA LEU A 92 -0.35 4.14 8.21
C LEU A 92 0.11 5.38 7.44
N GLU A 93 0.12 6.53 8.08
CA GLU A 93 0.61 7.77 7.50
C GLU A 93 2.07 7.62 7.05
N LYS A 94 2.98 7.21 7.95
CA LYS A 94 4.41 7.12 7.64
C LYS A 94 4.75 5.98 6.67
N ALA A 95 4.06 4.87 6.75
CA ALA A 95 4.21 3.77 5.81
C ALA A 95 3.79 4.18 4.38
N THR A 96 2.70 4.91 4.24
CA THR A 96 2.24 5.44 2.95
C THR A 96 3.24 6.44 2.36
N GLU A 97 3.78 7.34 3.16
CA GLU A 97 4.80 8.31 2.73
C GLU A 97 6.03 7.62 2.14
N MET A 98 6.50 6.53 2.72
CA MET A 98 7.66 5.78 2.25
C MET A 98 7.35 4.90 1.04
N GLY A 99 6.26 4.17 1.07
CA GLY A 99 5.84 3.25 0.01
C GLY A 99 5.34 1.94 0.61
N LEU A 100 4.03 1.81 0.64
CA LEU A 100 3.29 0.64 1.08
C LEU A 100 2.24 0.33 0.02
N ASP A 101 2.07 -0.94 -0.35
CA ASP A 101 1.07 -1.34 -1.35
C ASP A 101 -0.22 -1.82 -0.68
N THR A 102 -0.10 -2.67 0.33
CA THR A 102 -1.25 -3.26 1.00
C THR A 102 -1.09 -3.26 2.51
N VAL A 103 -2.12 -2.84 3.22
CA VAL A 103 -2.21 -2.98 4.66
C VAL A 103 -3.38 -3.87 5.04
N VAL A 104 -3.13 -4.85 5.90
CA VAL A 104 -4.12 -5.76 6.46
C VAL A 104 -4.14 -5.59 7.97
N PRO A 105 -5.20 -5.00 8.54
CA PRO A 105 -5.38 -4.99 9.97
C PRO A 105 -5.62 -6.42 10.47
N VAL A 106 -4.71 -6.98 11.26
CA VAL A 106 -4.86 -8.35 11.76
C VAL A 106 -5.15 -8.38 13.25
N ILE A 107 -6.06 -9.23 13.69
CA ILE A 107 -6.50 -9.35 15.09
C ILE A 107 -5.91 -10.64 15.67
N GLY A 108 -4.89 -10.49 16.51
CA GLY A 108 -4.26 -11.59 17.24
C GLY A 108 -5.00 -11.96 18.52
N GLU A 109 -4.63 -13.09 19.12
CA GLU A 109 -5.23 -13.56 20.39
C GLU A 109 -5.03 -12.54 21.51
N HIS A 110 -3.87 -11.87 21.56
CA HIS A 110 -3.52 -10.87 22.56
C HIS A 110 -3.82 -9.43 22.14
N SER A 111 -4.56 -9.23 21.03
CA SER A 111 -4.96 -7.89 20.59
C SER A 111 -5.97 -7.27 21.56
N GLU A 112 -5.63 -6.11 22.13
CA GLU A 112 -6.54 -5.33 22.95
C GLU A 112 -7.60 -4.61 22.09
N ARG A 113 -7.20 -4.12 20.91
CA ARG A 113 -8.11 -3.49 19.94
C ARG A 113 -8.57 -4.50 18.90
N ARG A 114 -9.88 -4.72 18.85
CA ARG A 114 -10.50 -5.67 17.92
C ARG A 114 -11.42 -5.01 16.88
N ILE A 115 -11.72 -3.72 17.06
CA ILE A 115 -12.60 -2.96 16.18
C ILE A 115 -11.86 -1.74 15.68
N ILE A 116 -11.89 -1.55 14.37
CA ILE A 116 -11.35 -0.40 13.65
C ILE A 116 -12.47 0.26 12.84
N LYS A 117 -12.23 1.48 12.38
CA LYS A 117 -13.12 2.23 11.48
C LYS A 117 -12.42 2.40 10.13
N PRO A 118 -12.70 1.56 9.13
CA PRO A 118 -12.00 1.58 7.84
C PRO A 118 -12.03 2.96 7.17
N GLU A 119 -13.17 3.63 7.18
CA GLU A 119 -13.35 4.92 6.50
C GLU A 119 -12.41 6.02 7.06
N ARG A 120 -12.02 5.91 8.35
CA ARG A 120 -11.06 6.83 8.96
C ARG A 120 -9.64 6.51 8.50
N LEU A 121 -9.30 5.23 8.43
CA LEU A 121 -7.97 4.78 8.00
C LEU A 121 -7.74 5.07 6.51
N GLU A 122 -8.75 4.86 5.65
CA GLU A 122 -8.70 5.20 4.24
C GLU A 122 -8.41 6.69 4.01
N LYS A 123 -9.06 7.57 4.77
CA LYS A 123 -8.79 9.03 4.69
C LYS A 123 -7.34 9.37 5.04
N ILE A 124 -6.73 8.65 5.98
CA ILE A 124 -5.32 8.83 6.34
C ILE A 124 -4.43 8.40 5.18
N LEU A 125 -4.70 7.25 4.57
CA LEU A 125 -3.94 6.76 3.41
C LEU A 125 -4.02 7.74 2.23
N VAL A 126 -5.22 8.23 1.90
CA VAL A 126 -5.43 9.24 0.84
C VAL A 126 -4.65 10.53 1.15
N SER A 127 -4.76 11.04 2.37
CA SER A 127 -4.08 12.26 2.79
C SER A 127 -2.56 12.12 2.72
N ALA A 128 -2.02 11.00 3.21
CA ALA A 128 -0.59 10.71 3.19
C ALA A 128 -0.06 10.52 1.76
N ALA A 129 -0.79 9.83 0.87
CA ALA A 129 -0.41 9.67 -0.53
C ALA A 129 -0.35 11.01 -1.25
N LYS A 130 -1.36 11.88 -1.08
CA LYS A 130 -1.38 13.23 -1.64
C LYS A 130 -0.20 14.07 -1.16
N GLN A 131 0.06 14.06 0.16
CA GLN A 131 1.14 14.83 0.77
C GLN A 131 2.52 14.37 0.30
N SER A 132 2.71 13.06 0.12
CA SER A 132 3.98 12.46 -0.31
C SER A 132 4.14 12.33 -1.82
N LEU A 133 3.22 12.91 -2.61
CA LEU A 133 3.25 12.93 -4.08
C LEU A 133 3.28 11.53 -4.70
N LYS A 134 2.35 10.68 -4.27
CA LYS A 134 2.17 9.33 -4.82
C LYS A 134 0.86 9.24 -5.60
N GLY A 135 0.90 8.62 -6.77
CA GLY A 135 -0.30 8.34 -7.58
C GLY A 135 -1.10 7.16 -7.04
N ALA A 136 -0.42 6.16 -6.46
CA ALA A 136 -1.06 5.01 -5.85
C ALA A 136 -1.35 5.24 -4.35
N ILE A 137 -2.54 4.84 -3.91
CA ILE A 137 -2.95 4.81 -2.51
C ILE A 137 -2.88 3.35 -2.05
N PRO A 138 -2.25 3.05 -0.89
CA PRO A 138 -2.22 1.68 -0.38
C PRO A 138 -3.62 1.09 -0.21
N VAL A 139 -3.78 -0.18 -0.58
CA VAL A 139 -5.04 -0.90 -0.40
C VAL A 139 -5.21 -1.26 1.07
N LEU A 140 -6.28 -0.77 1.70
CA LEU A 140 -6.70 -1.20 3.03
C LEU A 140 -7.62 -2.40 2.88
N GLN A 141 -7.19 -3.56 3.38
CA GLN A 141 -8.05 -4.75 3.43
C GLN A 141 -8.92 -4.77 4.69
N ASP A 142 -9.96 -5.61 4.67
CA ASP A 142 -10.79 -5.86 5.84
C ASP A 142 -9.97 -6.45 7.00
N ALA A 143 -10.39 -6.14 8.23
CA ALA A 143 -9.77 -6.71 9.40
C ALA A 143 -10.08 -8.20 9.53
N ILE A 144 -9.05 -9.03 9.61
CA ILE A 144 -9.17 -10.48 9.75
C ILE A 144 -8.36 -11.00 10.94
N SER A 145 -8.58 -12.24 11.36
CA SER A 145 -7.76 -12.83 12.41
C SER A 145 -6.35 -13.16 11.89
N VAL A 146 -5.35 -13.13 12.77
CA VAL A 146 -3.98 -13.56 12.45
C VAL A 146 -3.98 -14.97 11.85
N LYS A 147 -4.75 -15.90 12.40
CA LYS A 147 -4.86 -17.27 11.88
C LYS A 147 -5.42 -17.34 10.46
N GLN A 148 -6.44 -16.53 10.17
CA GLN A 148 -7.01 -16.44 8.83
C GLN A 148 -6.01 -15.84 7.86
N PHE A 149 -5.34 -14.74 8.23
CA PHE A 149 -4.31 -14.11 7.42
C PHE A 149 -3.18 -15.09 7.06
N ILE A 150 -2.66 -15.84 8.05
CA ILE A 150 -1.62 -16.86 7.82
C ILE A 150 -2.10 -17.92 6.83
N LYS A 151 -3.33 -18.42 6.98
CA LYS A 151 -3.90 -19.43 6.10
C LYS A 151 -4.05 -18.93 4.66
N GLU A 152 -4.56 -17.73 4.47
CA GLU A 152 -4.78 -17.12 3.15
C GLU A 152 -3.47 -16.78 2.44
N ASN A 153 -2.41 -16.53 3.19
CA ASN A 153 -1.10 -16.18 2.65
C ASN A 153 -0.07 -17.34 2.70
N ALA A 154 -0.51 -18.58 2.99
CA ALA A 154 0.40 -19.73 3.04
C ALA A 154 1.14 -19.92 1.71
N ASP A 155 0.44 -19.80 0.59
CA ASP A 155 0.97 -19.95 -0.77
C ASP A 155 1.29 -18.61 -1.45
N ALA A 156 1.24 -17.50 -0.71
CA ALA A 156 1.54 -16.18 -1.27
C ALA A 156 3.00 -16.12 -1.77
N PRO A 157 3.22 -15.52 -2.95
CA PRO A 157 4.57 -15.41 -3.51
C PRO A 157 5.46 -14.46 -2.71
N GLY A 158 6.77 -14.63 -2.87
CA GLY A 158 7.77 -13.75 -2.26
C GLY A 158 8.17 -14.16 -0.84
N VAL A 159 8.78 -13.23 -0.14
CA VAL A 159 9.33 -13.45 1.22
C VAL A 159 8.28 -13.10 2.27
N LYS A 160 7.99 -14.05 3.16
CA LYS A 160 7.04 -13.91 4.26
C LYS A 160 7.77 -13.85 5.60
N LEU A 161 7.48 -12.84 6.41
CA LEU A 161 8.18 -12.54 7.66
C LEU A 161 7.19 -12.34 8.81
N ILE A 162 7.59 -12.78 10.01
CA ILE A 162 6.87 -12.52 11.26
C ILE A 162 7.81 -11.93 12.30
N ALA A 163 7.49 -10.73 12.80
CA ALA A 163 8.27 -10.06 13.85
C ALA A 163 7.63 -10.29 15.22
N TYR A 164 8.35 -10.96 16.12
CA TYR A 164 7.92 -11.27 17.48
C TYR A 164 9.11 -11.44 18.43
N CYS A 165 8.86 -11.45 19.74
CA CYS A 165 9.91 -11.47 20.80
C CYS A 165 10.33 -12.88 21.22
N GLY A 166 10.37 -13.88 20.34
CA GLY A 166 10.83 -15.23 20.66
C GLY A 166 12.35 -15.42 20.55
N GLU A 167 12.85 -16.57 20.99
CA GLU A 167 14.28 -16.93 20.98
C GLU A 167 14.72 -17.73 19.73
N GLN A 168 13.81 -17.99 18.81
CA GLN A 168 14.14 -18.74 17.58
C GLN A 168 15.13 -17.96 16.73
N GLU A 169 15.90 -18.66 15.90
CA GLU A 169 16.78 -18.04 14.92
C GLU A 169 16.00 -17.12 13.99
N LYS A 170 16.45 -15.89 13.85
CA LYS A 170 15.77 -14.83 13.09
C LYS A 170 16.63 -14.37 11.95
N VAL A 171 15.98 -14.08 10.84
CA VAL A 171 16.63 -13.38 9.72
C VAL A 171 16.58 -11.87 9.95
N THR A 172 17.59 -11.17 9.48
CA THR A 172 17.58 -9.72 9.43
C THR A 172 16.72 -9.22 8.27
N LEU A 173 16.18 -8.00 8.39
CA LEU A 173 15.43 -7.39 7.29
C LEU A 173 16.29 -7.26 6.03
N ALA A 174 17.59 -6.99 6.17
CA ALA A 174 18.52 -6.87 5.05
C ALA A 174 18.70 -8.18 4.28
N GLU A 175 18.79 -9.32 4.97
CA GLU A 175 18.84 -10.64 4.34
C GLU A 175 17.54 -10.97 3.61
N ALA A 176 16.40 -10.71 4.25
CA ALA A 176 15.07 -10.94 3.67
C ALA A 176 14.84 -10.12 2.39
N VAL A 177 15.24 -8.85 2.38
CA VAL A 177 15.13 -7.98 1.20
C VAL A 177 16.05 -8.46 0.07
N LYS A 178 17.30 -8.84 0.36
CA LYS A 178 18.21 -9.39 -0.65
C LYS A 178 17.62 -10.64 -1.31
N GLU A 179 16.99 -11.50 -0.52
CA GLU A 179 16.34 -12.71 -1.04
C GLU A 179 15.13 -12.36 -1.92
N ALA A 180 14.27 -11.43 -1.48
CA ALA A 180 13.12 -10.99 -2.29
C ALA A 180 13.56 -10.44 -3.65
N VAL A 181 14.66 -9.66 -3.68
CA VAL A 181 15.26 -9.15 -4.92
C VAL A 181 15.83 -10.30 -5.77
N ALA A 182 16.47 -11.30 -5.17
CA ALA A 182 16.99 -12.45 -5.91
C ALA A 182 15.87 -13.28 -6.54
N LEU A 183 14.78 -13.52 -5.80
CA LEU A 183 13.60 -14.25 -6.30
C LEU A 183 12.94 -13.52 -7.47
N SER A 184 12.77 -12.20 -7.39
CA SER A 184 12.16 -11.40 -8.47
C SER A 184 12.98 -11.47 -9.77
N ARG A 185 14.31 -11.46 -9.67
CA ARG A 185 15.19 -11.60 -10.83
C ARG A 185 15.12 -13.01 -11.46
N ALA A 186 15.06 -14.06 -10.63
CA ALA A 186 14.93 -15.43 -11.11
C ALA A 186 13.63 -15.64 -11.89
N THR A 187 12.51 -15.08 -11.41
CA THR A 187 11.20 -15.16 -12.08
C THR A 187 11.18 -14.37 -13.39
N SER A 188 11.90 -13.25 -13.48
CA SER A 188 11.98 -12.45 -14.72
C SER A 188 12.76 -13.12 -15.86
N ILE A 189 13.51 -14.18 -15.60
CA ILE A 189 14.35 -14.90 -16.58
C ILE A 189 13.65 -16.12 -17.19
N SER A 190 12.52 -16.60 -16.62
CA SER A 190 11.78 -17.74 -17.13
C SER A 190 10.95 -17.37 -18.38
N PRO A 191 11.18 -17.97 -19.57
CA PRO A 191 10.48 -17.59 -20.81
C PRO A 191 9.03 -18.12 -20.91
N ASP A 192 8.55 -18.94 -19.97
CA ASP A 192 7.24 -19.58 -19.98
C ASP A 192 6.47 -19.28 -18.69
N GLY A 193 6.09 -18.02 -18.50
CA GLY A 193 5.24 -17.63 -17.37
C GLY A 193 4.01 -16.86 -17.84
N ASP A 194 2.85 -17.52 -17.80
CA ASP A 194 1.54 -16.87 -17.97
C ASP A 194 1.34 -15.89 -16.80
N VAL A 195 1.53 -14.62 -17.06
CA VAL A 195 1.39 -13.56 -16.05
C VAL A 195 -0.08 -13.17 -15.99
N SER A 196 -0.80 -13.73 -15.04
CA SER A 196 -2.11 -13.21 -14.65
C SER A 196 -1.90 -11.90 -13.87
N ASP A 197 -2.09 -10.77 -14.54
CA ASP A 197 -2.16 -9.44 -13.91
C ASP A 197 -3.36 -9.37 -12.96
N THR A 198 -3.12 -9.51 -11.66
CA THR A 198 -4.13 -9.28 -10.61
C THR A 198 -3.86 -7.97 -9.87
N ASN A 199 -3.86 -6.86 -10.58
CA ASN A 199 -4.02 -5.52 -9.99
C ASN A 199 -5.02 -4.72 -10.83
N ALA A 200 -6.21 -5.28 -11.02
CA ALA A 200 -7.34 -4.53 -11.57
C ALA A 200 -8.04 -3.79 -10.43
N CYS A 201 -7.93 -2.47 -10.40
CA CYS A 201 -8.88 -1.63 -9.66
C CYS A 201 -10.29 -1.95 -10.20
N ALA A 202 -11.18 -2.45 -9.35
CA ALA A 202 -12.56 -2.74 -9.71
C ALA A 202 -13.26 -1.43 -10.11
N GLY A 203 -13.49 -1.23 -11.43
CA GLY A 203 -14.27 -0.10 -11.90
C GLY A 203 -14.04 0.43 -13.32
N ALA A 204 -13.21 -0.19 -14.16
CA ALA A 204 -13.05 0.26 -15.55
C ALA A 204 -13.63 -0.76 -16.55
N ASP A 205 -14.53 -0.29 -17.44
CA ASP A 205 -15.07 -1.09 -18.54
C ASP A 205 -13.99 -1.44 -19.59
N PRO A 206 -13.95 -2.66 -20.15
CA PRO A 206 -12.86 -3.16 -21.00
C PRO A 206 -12.94 -2.76 -22.49
N ALA A 207 -13.58 -1.66 -22.87
CA ALA A 207 -13.91 -1.41 -24.28
C ALA A 207 -12.96 -0.48 -25.07
N ASP A 208 -11.94 0.15 -24.48
CA ASP A 208 -11.06 1.12 -25.19
C ASP A 208 -9.56 0.91 -24.98
N ALA A 209 -9.08 -0.33 -25.10
CA ALA A 209 -7.65 -0.60 -25.03
C ALA A 209 -7.04 -0.72 -26.44
N ASN A 210 -6.57 0.39 -26.99
CA ASN A 210 -5.59 0.35 -28.09
C ASN A 210 -4.19 0.15 -27.48
N ILE A 211 -3.81 -1.12 -27.30
CA ILE A 211 -2.53 -1.54 -26.72
C ILE A 211 -1.47 -1.48 -27.81
N VAL A 212 -0.53 -0.55 -27.67
CA VAL A 212 0.78 -0.66 -28.33
C VAL A 212 1.61 -1.66 -27.53
N GLN A 213 1.72 -2.88 -28.04
CA GLN A 213 2.62 -3.91 -27.51
C GLN A 213 4.08 -3.50 -27.75
N SER A 214 4.77 -3.07 -26.70
CA SER A 214 6.22 -3.12 -26.63
C SER A 214 6.62 -4.35 -25.82
N GLY A 215 7.04 -5.41 -26.51
CA GLY A 215 7.46 -6.69 -25.93
C GLY A 215 8.82 -6.60 -25.24
N ALA A 216 8.84 -6.10 -24.01
CA ALA A 216 9.89 -6.38 -23.04
C ALA A 216 9.17 -6.65 -21.73
N GLY A 217 9.25 -7.89 -21.23
CA GLY A 217 8.61 -8.31 -19.99
C GLY A 217 8.89 -7.32 -18.87
N CYS A 218 7.85 -6.77 -18.25
CA CYS A 218 7.99 -5.87 -17.11
C CYS A 218 8.72 -6.64 -15.99
N PRO A 219 9.82 -6.13 -15.42
CA PRO A 219 10.56 -6.85 -14.39
C PRO A 219 9.64 -7.09 -13.18
N VAL A 220 9.56 -8.35 -12.77
CA VAL A 220 8.78 -8.74 -11.59
C VAL A 220 9.34 -8.01 -10.36
N LYS A 221 8.50 -7.27 -9.66
CA LYS A 221 8.91 -6.55 -8.45
C LYS A 221 9.18 -7.53 -7.30
N PRO A 222 10.21 -7.29 -6.45
CA PRO A 222 10.38 -8.01 -5.18
C PRO A 222 9.11 -7.96 -4.36
N GLN A 223 8.63 -9.11 -3.87
CA GLN A 223 7.40 -9.22 -3.09
C GLN A 223 7.71 -9.61 -1.66
N MET A 224 7.15 -8.87 -0.72
CA MET A 224 7.35 -9.10 0.72
C MET A 224 6.04 -8.95 1.49
N THR A 225 5.83 -9.85 2.43
CA THR A 225 4.71 -9.81 3.38
C THR A 225 5.28 -9.84 4.79
N ILE A 226 4.98 -8.82 5.61
CA ILE A 226 5.51 -8.69 6.97
C ILE A 226 4.35 -8.65 7.96
N LEU A 227 4.35 -9.58 8.91
CA LEU A 227 3.37 -9.73 9.97
C LEU A 227 3.92 -9.17 11.28
N ILE A 228 3.24 -8.18 11.88
CA ILE A 228 3.63 -7.48 13.12
C ILE A 228 2.55 -7.67 14.18
N GLY A 229 2.95 -8.18 15.35
CA GLY A 229 2.06 -8.48 16.46
C GLY A 229 1.55 -7.29 17.26
N PRO A 230 0.58 -7.55 18.16
CA PRO A 230 0.07 -6.56 19.10
C PRO A 230 1.09 -6.29 20.22
N GLU A 231 0.78 -5.36 21.11
CA GLU A 231 1.62 -5.05 22.29
C GLU A 231 1.86 -6.27 23.21
N GLY A 232 0.92 -7.22 23.23
CA GLY A 232 1.01 -8.49 23.99
C GLY A 232 1.72 -9.61 23.25
N ASP A 233 2.31 -9.33 22.07
CA ASP A 233 2.93 -10.30 21.16
C ASP A 233 1.94 -11.34 20.59
N PHE A 234 2.41 -12.17 19.67
CA PHE A 234 1.64 -13.32 19.17
C PHE A 234 1.58 -14.44 20.21
N SER A 235 0.50 -15.23 20.20
CA SER A 235 0.47 -16.48 20.95
C SER A 235 1.44 -17.50 20.33
N PRO A 236 1.93 -18.47 21.13
CA PRO A 236 2.77 -19.56 20.59
C PRO A 236 2.11 -20.29 19.42
N ALA A 237 0.80 -20.51 19.50
CA ALA A 237 0.05 -21.17 18.43
C ALA A 237 -0.03 -20.34 17.12
N GLU A 238 -0.06 -19.02 17.22
CA GLU A 238 -0.02 -18.13 16.06
C GLU A 238 1.38 -18.13 15.42
N VAL A 239 2.43 -18.12 16.23
CA VAL A 239 3.83 -18.22 15.75
C VAL A 239 4.07 -19.55 15.05
N ASP A 240 3.69 -20.68 15.67
CA ASP A 240 3.85 -22.02 15.10
C ASP A 240 3.08 -22.15 13.77
N ALA A 241 1.86 -21.63 13.70
CA ALA A 241 1.07 -21.61 12.47
C ALA A 241 1.74 -20.77 11.37
N ALA A 242 2.30 -19.61 11.72
CA ALA A 242 3.01 -18.76 10.75
C ALA A 242 4.26 -19.47 10.20
N ILE A 243 5.06 -20.08 11.05
CA ILE A 243 6.25 -20.84 10.63
C ILE A 243 5.86 -22.01 9.73
N ALA A 244 4.83 -22.78 10.10
CA ALA A 244 4.31 -23.87 9.29
C ALA A 244 3.80 -23.40 7.90
N ALA A 245 3.31 -22.18 7.80
CA ALA A 245 2.90 -21.54 6.55
C ALA A 245 4.05 -20.83 5.80
N GLY A 246 5.31 -21.02 6.23
CA GLY A 246 6.50 -20.49 5.58
C GLY A 246 6.85 -19.03 5.92
N PHE A 247 6.25 -18.46 6.96
CA PHE A 247 6.73 -17.18 7.51
C PHE A 247 8.02 -17.41 8.29
N ARG A 248 9.02 -16.57 8.07
CA ARG A 248 10.29 -16.66 8.79
C ARG A 248 10.34 -15.63 9.91
N PRO A 249 10.88 -16.01 11.08
CA PRO A 249 11.13 -15.08 12.17
C PRO A 249 12.02 -13.91 11.72
N LEU A 250 11.59 -12.67 11.99
CA LEU A 250 12.29 -11.43 11.63
C LEU A 250 12.86 -10.77 12.87
N THR A 251 14.11 -10.33 12.81
CA THR A 251 14.67 -9.38 13.78
C THR A 251 14.79 -7.98 13.18
N LEU A 252 14.40 -6.99 13.98
CA LEU A 252 14.56 -5.56 13.69
C LEU A 252 15.64 -4.92 14.59
N GLY A 253 16.54 -5.74 15.16
CA GLY A 253 17.59 -5.36 16.07
C GLY A 253 17.35 -5.83 17.52
N ASP A 254 18.24 -5.45 18.43
CA ASP A 254 18.24 -5.94 19.81
C ASP A 254 17.23 -5.23 20.72
N SER A 255 16.71 -4.09 20.29
CA SER A 255 15.78 -3.30 21.09
C SER A 255 14.35 -3.81 20.92
N ARG A 256 13.61 -3.88 22.05
CA ARG A 256 12.18 -4.14 22.00
C ARG A 256 11.45 -2.92 21.44
N LEU A 257 10.94 -3.05 20.21
CA LEU A 257 10.17 -2.01 19.55
C LEU A 257 8.69 -2.13 19.91
N ARG A 258 7.97 -1.02 19.91
CA ARG A 258 6.51 -1.01 19.93
C ARG A 258 5.97 -1.44 18.57
N THR A 259 4.73 -1.93 18.53
CA THR A 259 4.07 -2.39 17.29
C THR A 259 4.17 -1.39 16.15
N GLU A 260 3.79 -0.13 16.40
CA GLU A 260 3.86 0.94 15.40
C GLU A 260 5.30 1.24 14.96
N THR A 261 6.25 1.17 15.89
CA THR A 261 7.67 1.41 15.58
C THR A 261 8.25 0.26 14.76
N ALA A 262 7.93 -0.99 15.10
CA ALA A 262 8.36 -2.17 14.35
C ALA A 262 7.80 -2.12 12.92
N ALA A 263 6.53 -1.74 12.76
CA ALA A 263 5.88 -1.62 11.47
C ALA A 263 6.54 -0.53 10.60
N VAL A 264 6.74 0.68 11.14
CA VAL A 264 7.41 1.79 10.42
C VAL A 264 8.85 1.44 10.09
N ALA A 265 9.60 0.83 11.01
CA ALA A 265 10.99 0.43 10.78
C ALA A 265 11.09 -0.62 9.67
N SER A 266 10.15 -1.55 9.59
CA SER A 266 10.08 -2.55 8.52
C SER A 266 9.88 -1.89 7.16
N VAL A 267 8.89 -0.99 7.04
CA VAL A 267 8.64 -0.25 5.79
C VAL A 267 9.83 0.63 5.41
N ALA A 268 10.40 1.36 6.36
CA ALA A 268 11.59 2.19 6.13
C ALA A 268 12.78 1.37 5.64
N GLY A 269 13.03 0.21 6.25
CA GLY A 269 14.11 -0.68 5.83
C GLY A 269 13.92 -1.18 4.40
N VAL A 270 12.71 -1.64 4.03
CA VAL A 270 12.39 -2.04 2.65
C VAL A 270 12.57 -0.85 1.69
N TYR A 271 12.02 0.31 2.02
CA TYR A 271 12.14 1.54 1.23
C TYR A 271 13.60 1.91 0.94
N PHE A 272 14.47 1.94 1.96
CA PHE A 272 15.88 2.31 1.77
C PHE A 272 16.70 1.26 1.03
N MET A 273 16.32 -0.02 1.11
CA MET A 273 17.06 -1.10 0.45
C MET A 273 16.56 -1.43 -0.96
N CYS A 274 15.29 -1.20 -1.28
CA CYS A 274 14.69 -1.43 -2.59
C CYS A 274 14.34 -0.13 -3.33
N GLY A 275 14.34 1.00 -2.64
CA GLY A 275 13.96 2.29 -3.20
C GLY A 275 15.03 2.84 -4.13
N LYS A 276 15.05 2.29 -5.34
CA LYS A 276 15.37 2.95 -6.61
C LYS A 276 15.23 1.97 -7.74
#